data_12805243bf9272dd371b42bc4e7539fe
#
_entry.id   12805243bf9272dd371b42bc4e7539fe
#
_cell.length_a   1.000
_cell.length_b   1.000
_cell.length_c   1.000
_cell.angle_alpha   90.00
_cell.angle_beta   90.00
_cell.angle_gamma   90.00
#
_symmetry.space_group_name_H-M   'P 1'
#
loop_
_entity.id
_entity.type
_entity.pdbx_description
1 polymer ?
#
loop_
_entity_poly.entity_id
_entity_poly.type
_entity_poly.pdbx_seq_one_letter_code
_entity_poly.pdbx_strand_id
1 'polypeptide(L)'
;MDFFCYLCGRIFLYQFNLFHIKNRQQDNNDNMIRRQLQDVIEARMFAGKAIIVIGARQVGKSTLFNMVLEGRKESALQLNCDEPEVQEMLSAMNTQELKLLIGQNKILVIDEAQRVENIGMTLKRITDNFPDVQLLVTGSSSFELQNKLNEPLTGRKFEYHLFPLSTGELLNAQGLLSVKQTLESRLIFGSYPDIFNHQEDAKDLLYNLSNSYLYKDLLNLESVRRPALLGKLLTALALQVTSEVSYNELAQTVGTDNKTVEKYVDLLEKCYIIFKLNGFSRNLRTELKRAKKFYFYDNGIRNAILQNFAPLALRQDVGALWENFFISERIKANQYSGRYVNSYFWRTNQQQEIDYIEECDGQFSLFEMKWNPKRANTQFPNTFLTAYDVKEKAIVTPENWLEWVK
;
A
#
# COMPACT_ATOMS: atom_id res chain seq x y z
N MET A 1 24.70 -15.85 35.72
CA MET A 1 23.41 -16.37 36.26
C MET A 1 22.31 -15.30 36.26
N ASP A 2 22.68 -14.01 36.33
CA ASP A 2 21.73 -12.90 36.46
C ASP A 2 21.01 -12.47 35.18
N PHE A 3 21.62 -12.65 34.01
CA PHE A 3 21.02 -12.28 32.73
C PHE A 3 19.83 -13.18 32.32
N PHE A 4 19.93 -14.47 32.66
CA PHE A 4 18.86 -15.45 32.38
C PHE A 4 17.62 -15.20 33.26
N CYS A 5 17.83 -14.79 34.52
CA CYS A 5 16.76 -14.45 35.47
C CYS A 5 16.05 -13.16 35.09
N TYR A 6 16.79 -12.18 34.53
CA TYR A 6 16.28 -10.91 34.04
C TYR A 6 15.39 -11.08 32.80
N LEU A 7 15.83 -11.92 31.84
CA LEU A 7 15.05 -12.23 30.65
C LEU A 7 13.77 -13.02 30.98
N CYS A 8 13.87 -14.03 31.83
CA CYS A 8 12.69 -14.79 32.27
C CYS A 8 11.66 -13.92 33.01
N GLY A 9 12.10 -12.99 33.83
CA GLY A 9 11.22 -12.03 34.50
C GLY A 9 10.52 -11.08 33.56
N ARG A 10 11.22 -10.58 32.53
CA ARG A 10 10.65 -9.72 31.49
C ARG A 10 9.67 -10.47 30.58
N ILE A 11 9.98 -11.68 30.15
CA ILE A 11 9.07 -12.52 29.36
C ILE A 11 7.78 -12.83 30.13
N PHE A 12 7.89 -13.10 31.44
CA PHE A 12 6.72 -13.37 32.28
C PHE A 12 5.84 -12.12 32.47
N LEU A 13 6.44 -10.94 32.67
CA LEU A 13 5.72 -9.66 32.72
C LEU A 13 5.03 -9.32 31.39
N TYR A 14 5.67 -9.61 30.27
CA TYR A 14 5.10 -9.39 28.95
C TYR A 14 3.88 -10.29 28.69
N GLN A 15 3.96 -11.56 29.04
CA GLN A 15 2.82 -12.49 28.95
C GLN A 15 1.66 -12.09 29.88
N PHE A 16 1.96 -11.53 31.06
CA PHE A 16 0.94 -11.06 32.00
C PHE A 16 0.23 -9.79 31.53
N ASN A 17 0.95 -8.85 30.90
CA ASN A 17 0.37 -7.64 30.31
C ASN A 17 -0.52 -7.94 29.09
N LEU A 18 -0.17 -8.95 28.28
CA LEU A 18 -0.99 -9.40 27.14
C LEU A 18 -2.37 -9.92 27.55
N PHE A 19 -2.49 -10.48 28.76
CA PHE A 19 -3.78 -10.95 29.28
C PHE A 19 -4.74 -9.78 29.61
N HIS A 20 -4.24 -8.62 29.99
CA HIS A 20 -5.05 -7.43 30.28
C HIS A 20 -5.45 -6.62 29.05
N ILE A 21 -4.73 -6.72 27.92
CA ILE A 21 -5.07 -6.04 26.66
C ILE A 21 -6.27 -6.68 25.98
N LYS A 22 -6.49 -7.99 26.15
CA LYS A 22 -7.65 -8.72 25.59
C LYS A 22 -9.02 -8.17 26.00
N ASN A 23 -9.11 -7.53 27.15
CA ASN A 23 -10.40 -7.04 27.69
C ASN A 23 -10.81 -5.63 27.19
N ARG A 24 -9.96 -4.92 26.48
CA ARG A 24 -10.29 -3.57 25.92
C ARG A 24 -10.72 -3.55 24.45
N GLN A 25 -10.67 -4.69 23.76
CA GLN A 25 -10.95 -4.76 22.31
C GLN A 25 -12.39 -5.16 21.96
N GLN A 26 -13.25 -5.39 22.95
CA GLN A 26 -14.63 -5.88 22.69
C GLN A 26 -15.61 -4.82 22.15
N ASP A 27 -15.32 -3.52 22.26
CA ASP A 27 -16.30 -2.45 21.93
C ASP A 27 -16.18 -1.89 20.49
N ASN A 28 -15.23 -2.35 19.64
CA ASN A 28 -14.99 -1.78 18.30
C ASN A 28 -15.36 -2.71 17.13
N ASN A 29 -16.08 -3.81 17.34
CA ASN A 29 -16.27 -4.84 16.30
C ASN A 29 -17.37 -4.53 15.25
N ASP A 30 -18.28 -3.59 15.49
CA ASP A 30 -19.48 -3.42 14.64
C ASP A 30 -19.22 -2.73 13.29
N ASN A 31 -18.02 -2.14 13.06
CA ASN A 31 -17.68 -1.41 11.82
C ASN A 31 -16.46 -1.95 11.06
N MET A 32 -15.95 -3.13 11.41
CA MET A 32 -14.76 -3.66 10.72
C MET A 32 -15.10 -4.24 9.33
N ILE A 33 -14.50 -3.66 8.29
CA ILE A 33 -14.63 -4.14 6.91
C ILE A 33 -13.68 -5.31 6.69
N ARG A 34 -14.23 -6.48 6.31
CA ARG A 34 -13.43 -7.67 5.96
C ARG A 34 -12.52 -7.35 4.78
N ARG A 35 -11.23 -7.68 4.94
CA ARG A 35 -10.24 -7.43 3.91
C ARG A 35 -10.13 -8.62 2.94
N GLN A 36 -10.06 -8.35 1.63
CA GLN A 36 -9.88 -9.41 0.61
C GLN A 36 -8.61 -10.23 0.85
N LEU A 37 -7.57 -9.61 1.37
CA LEU A 37 -6.30 -10.27 1.66
C LEU A 37 -6.42 -11.30 2.80
N GLN A 38 -7.43 -11.23 3.66
CA GLN A 38 -7.64 -12.17 4.76
C GLN A 38 -7.75 -13.61 4.25
N ASP A 39 -8.60 -13.86 3.25
CA ASP A 39 -8.81 -15.21 2.70
C ASP A 39 -7.52 -15.75 2.07
N VAL A 40 -6.74 -14.90 1.40
CA VAL A 40 -5.44 -15.26 0.81
C VAL A 40 -4.44 -15.67 1.89
N ILE A 41 -4.37 -14.91 2.99
CA ILE A 41 -3.50 -15.22 4.12
C ILE A 41 -3.92 -16.52 4.78
N GLU A 42 -5.21 -16.68 5.08
CA GLU A 42 -5.75 -17.89 5.73
C GLU A 42 -5.45 -19.16 4.93
N ALA A 43 -5.58 -19.09 3.60
CA ALA A 43 -5.24 -20.20 2.71
C ALA A 43 -3.74 -20.55 2.66
N ARG A 44 -2.86 -19.64 3.09
CA ARG A 44 -1.40 -19.81 3.11
C ARG A 44 -0.82 -20.06 4.50
N MET A 45 -1.64 -20.04 5.53
CA MET A 45 -1.20 -20.34 6.89
C MET A 45 -0.60 -21.76 6.97
N PHE A 46 0.47 -21.88 7.72
CA PHE A 46 1.20 -23.14 7.93
C PHE A 46 1.78 -23.81 6.66
N ALA A 47 1.98 -23.03 5.59
CA ALA A 47 2.63 -23.51 4.37
C ALA A 47 4.18 -23.51 4.45
N GLY A 48 4.74 -23.46 5.66
CA GLY A 48 6.20 -23.48 5.90
C GLY A 48 6.94 -22.20 5.50
N LYS A 49 6.22 -21.10 5.33
CA LYS A 49 6.78 -19.79 4.96
C LYS A 49 6.21 -18.67 5.85
N ALA A 50 7.04 -17.66 6.09
CA ALA A 50 6.59 -16.42 6.70
C ALA A 50 5.56 -15.72 5.81
N ILE A 51 4.54 -15.12 6.39
CA ILE A 51 3.59 -14.24 5.70
C ILE A 51 3.92 -12.81 6.10
N ILE A 52 4.25 -11.99 5.13
CA ILE A 52 4.64 -10.59 5.33
C ILE A 52 3.60 -9.70 4.68
N VAL A 53 3.00 -8.81 5.47
CA VAL A 53 2.06 -7.81 4.99
C VAL A 53 2.69 -6.42 5.08
N ILE A 54 2.91 -5.83 3.92
CA ILE A 54 3.45 -4.47 3.79
C ILE A 54 2.34 -3.54 3.27
N GLY A 55 2.52 -2.25 3.49
CA GLY A 55 1.56 -1.25 3.01
C GLY A 55 1.68 0.05 3.81
N ALA A 56 1.04 1.09 3.32
CA ALA A 56 1.05 2.40 3.96
C ALA A 56 0.64 2.32 5.45
N ARG A 57 1.02 3.33 6.21
CA ARG A 57 0.60 3.41 7.62
C ARG A 57 -0.92 3.57 7.72
N GLN A 58 -1.54 3.06 8.78
CA GLN A 58 -2.98 3.15 9.06
C GLN A 58 -3.91 2.52 8.00
N VAL A 59 -3.40 1.67 7.10
CA VAL A 59 -4.27 0.89 6.18
C VAL A 59 -4.91 -0.34 6.83
N GLY A 60 -4.61 -0.62 8.11
CA GLY A 60 -5.20 -1.72 8.88
C GLY A 60 -4.41 -3.03 8.87
N LYS A 61 -3.06 -3.00 8.78
CA LYS A 61 -2.22 -4.22 8.77
C LYS A 61 -2.37 -5.06 10.05
N SER A 62 -2.25 -4.43 11.22
CA SER A 62 -2.40 -5.09 12.52
C SER A 62 -3.83 -5.58 12.72
N THR A 63 -4.83 -4.79 12.28
CA THR A 63 -6.25 -5.17 12.28
C THR A 63 -6.49 -6.40 11.42
N LEU A 64 -5.89 -6.49 10.23
CA LEU A 64 -5.99 -7.66 9.36
C LEU A 64 -5.47 -8.92 10.06
N PHE A 65 -4.32 -8.87 10.74
CA PHE A 65 -3.82 -10.02 11.47
C PHE A 65 -4.71 -10.39 12.67
N ASN A 66 -5.28 -9.41 13.37
CA ASN A 66 -6.25 -9.69 14.43
C ASN A 66 -7.47 -10.43 13.85
N MET A 67 -8.01 -10.01 12.70
CA MET A 67 -9.10 -10.72 12.00
C MET A 67 -8.70 -12.15 11.59
N VAL A 68 -7.48 -12.35 11.10
CA VAL A 68 -6.95 -13.70 10.75
C VAL A 68 -6.84 -14.59 11.99
N LEU A 69 -6.55 -14.02 13.16
CA LEU A 69 -6.42 -14.76 14.42
C LEU A 69 -7.78 -15.01 15.10
N GLU A 70 -8.79 -14.23 14.75
CA GLU A 70 -10.13 -14.37 15.35
C GLU A 70 -10.73 -15.77 15.09
N GLY A 71 -11.21 -16.40 16.16
CA GLY A 71 -11.80 -17.75 16.10
C GLY A 71 -10.81 -18.90 15.93
N ARG A 72 -9.50 -18.65 15.84
CA ARG A 72 -8.49 -19.70 15.78
C ARG A 72 -8.26 -20.36 17.14
N LYS A 73 -7.98 -21.68 17.09
CA LYS A 73 -7.67 -22.47 18.28
C LYS A 73 -6.18 -22.42 18.64
N GLU A 74 -5.34 -22.11 17.68
CA GLU A 74 -3.90 -22.03 17.83
C GLU A 74 -3.54 -20.82 18.70
N SER A 75 -2.66 -21.04 19.67
CA SER A 75 -2.12 -19.95 20.50
C SER A 75 -1.22 -19.03 19.68
N ALA A 76 -1.39 -17.74 19.84
CA ALA A 76 -0.62 -16.72 19.16
C ALA A 76 0.14 -15.83 20.16
N LEU A 77 1.42 -15.60 19.89
CA LEU A 77 2.23 -14.55 20.53
C LEU A 77 2.30 -13.36 19.59
N GLN A 78 1.93 -12.18 20.09
CA GLN A 78 2.00 -10.93 19.34
C GLN A 78 3.05 -10.01 19.95
N LEU A 79 3.96 -9.52 19.11
CA LEU A 79 5.07 -8.63 19.48
C LEU A 79 4.94 -7.32 18.69
N ASN A 80 4.83 -6.21 19.41
CA ASN A 80 4.80 -4.87 18.81
C ASN A 80 6.19 -4.25 18.84
N CYS A 81 6.81 -4.06 17.68
CA CYS A 81 8.14 -3.47 17.57
C CYS A 81 8.16 -1.94 17.69
N ASP A 82 7.04 -1.27 17.98
CA ASP A 82 7.08 0.13 18.44
C ASP A 82 7.62 0.22 19.88
N GLU A 83 7.62 -0.89 20.62
CA GLU A 83 8.18 -0.97 21.98
C GLU A 83 9.70 -1.20 21.95
N PRO A 84 10.51 -0.30 22.55
CA PRO A 84 11.97 -0.40 22.53
C PRO A 84 12.52 -1.72 23.09
N GLU A 85 11.87 -2.27 24.12
CA GLU A 85 12.26 -3.54 24.73
C GLU A 85 12.11 -4.71 23.75
N VAL A 86 11.07 -4.70 22.91
CA VAL A 86 10.85 -5.71 21.87
C VAL A 86 11.89 -5.57 20.77
N GLN A 87 12.23 -4.34 20.37
CA GLN A 87 13.28 -4.09 19.38
C GLN A 87 14.63 -4.66 19.83
N GLU A 88 15.05 -4.29 21.04
CA GLU A 88 16.33 -4.76 21.63
C GLU A 88 16.35 -6.30 21.73
N MET A 89 15.26 -6.86 22.25
CA MET A 89 15.11 -8.31 22.42
C MET A 89 15.25 -9.04 21.09
N LEU A 90 14.47 -8.66 20.06
CA LEU A 90 14.46 -9.35 18.75
C LEU A 90 15.76 -9.15 17.96
N SER A 91 16.48 -8.04 18.16
CA SER A 91 17.70 -7.75 17.43
C SER A 91 18.87 -8.68 17.83
N ALA A 92 18.92 -9.13 19.09
CA ALA A 92 20.03 -9.88 19.66
C ALA A 92 19.77 -11.38 19.88
N MET A 93 18.51 -11.85 19.80
CA MET A 93 18.13 -13.22 20.14
C MET A 93 18.81 -14.30 19.31
N ASN A 94 19.35 -15.29 19.99
CA ASN A 94 19.78 -16.54 19.39
C ASN A 94 18.62 -17.57 19.30
N THR A 95 18.87 -18.74 18.69
CA THR A 95 17.83 -19.75 18.45
C THR A 95 17.24 -20.33 19.74
N GLN A 96 18.03 -20.43 20.82
CA GLN A 96 17.53 -20.96 22.11
C GLN A 96 16.63 -19.96 22.79
N GLU A 97 16.99 -18.69 22.78
CA GLU A 97 16.17 -17.59 23.31
C GLU A 97 14.86 -17.45 22.55
N LEU A 98 14.91 -17.56 21.21
CA LEU A 98 13.70 -17.57 20.38
C LEU A 98 12.78 -18.76 20.72
N LYS A 99 13.34 -19.94 21.01
CA LYS A 99 12.56 -21.10 21.44
C LYS A 99 11.85 -20.85 22.78
N LEU A 100 12.52 -20.20 23.71
CA LEU A 100 11.92 -19.83 25.00
C LEU A 100 10.84 -18.75 24.84
N LEU A 101 11.07 -17.76 23.99
CA LEU A 101 10.10 -16.70 23.70
C LEU A 101 8.83 -17.26 23.03
N ILE A 102 8.99 -18.09 22.00
CA ILE A 102 7.86 -18.70 21.26
C ILE A 102 7.10 -19.66 22.18
N GLY A 103 7.78 -20.41 23.02
CA GLY A 103 7.18 -21.35 23.98
C GLY A 103 6.30 -22.38 23.27
N GLN A 104 5.02 -22.46 23.64
CA GLN A 104 4.01 -23.36 23.08
C GLN A 104 3.17 -22.71 21.98
N ASN A 105 3.45 -21.45 21.62
CA ASN A 105 2.66 -20.75 20.60
C ASN A 105 2.90 -21.33 19.22
N LYS A 106 1.82 -21.44 18.45
CA LYS A 106 1.83 -21.92 17.07
C LYS A 106 1.85 -20.79 16.05
N ILE A 107 1.54 -19.58 16.48
CA ILE A 107 1.56 -18.38 15.64
C ILE A 107 2.42 -17.33 16.35
N LEU A 108 3.31 -16.71 15.61
CA LEU A 108 4.10 -15.56 16.06
C LEU A 108 3.80 -14.37 15.14
N VAL A 109 3.28 -13.30 15.72
CA VAL A 109 3.02 -12.03 15.01
C VAL A 109 4.08 -11.02 15.43
N ILE A 110 4.73 -10.42 14.45
CA ILE A 110 5.71 -9.34 14.65
C ILE A 110 5.19 -8.11 13.90
N ASP A 111 4.69 -7.15 14.64
CA ASP A 111 4.13 -5.90 14.10
C ASP A 111 5.21 -4.81 14.01
N GLU A 112 5.17 -3.98 12.95
CA GLU A 112 6.12 -2.89 12.66
C GLU A 112 7.61 -3.35 12.67
N ALA A 113 7.86 -4.53 12.07
CA ALA A 113 9.15 -5.24 12.08
C ALA A 113 10.34 -4.41 11.57
N GLN A 114 10.12 -3.38 10.73
CA GLN A 114 11.20 -2.51 10.24
C GLN A 114 11.90 -1.73 11.37
N ARG A 115 11.28 -1.62 12.54
CA ARG A 115 11.87 -0.96 13.71
C ARG A 115 13.04 -1.73 14.32
N VAL A 116 13.08 -3.04 14.07
CA VAL A 116 14.12 -3.92 14.63
C VAL A 116 15.35 -3.91 13.74
N GLU A 117 16.52 -3.73 14.35
CA GLU A 117 17.78 -3.86 13.65
C GLU A 117 18.02 -5.34 13.26
N ASN A 118 18.53 -5.58 12.04
CA ASN A 118 18.84 -6.91 11.51
C ASN A 118 17.67 -7.92 11.57
N ILE A 119 16.43 -7.44 11.57
CA ILE A 119 15.21 -8.27 11.68
C ILE A 119 15.19 -9.44 10.70
N GLY A 120 15.69 -9.25 9.49
CA GLY A 120 15.74 -10.30 8.46
C GLY A 120 16.45 -11.56 8.91
N MET A 121 17.54 -11.44 9.66
CA MET A 121 18.28 -12.59 10.20
C MET A 121 17.48 -13.30 11.30
N THR A 122 16.76 -12.54 12.12
CA THR A 122 15.90 -13.11 13.18
C THR A 122 14.72 -13.85 12.57
N LEU A 123 14.03 -13.26 11.58
CA LEU A 123 12.93 -13.91 10.88
C LEU A 123 13.40 -15.17 10.14
N LYS A 124 14.59 -15.14 9.52
CA LYS A 124 15.20 -16.32 8.90
C LYS A 124 15.44 -17.43 9.91
N ARG A 125 16.03 -17.11 11.09
CA ARG A 125 16.23 -18.11 12.16
C ARG A 125 14.91 -18.72 12.59
N ILE A 126 13.85 -17.92 12.74
CA ILE A 126 12.52 -18.41 13.10
C ILE A 126 11.98 -19.36 12.02
N THR A 127 12.01 -18.95 10.76
CA THR A 127 11.48 -19.76 9.65
C THR A 127 12.25 -21.07 9.45
N ASP A 128 13.58 -21.04 9.62
CA ASP A 128 14.43 -22.22 9.40
C ASP A 128 14.39 -23.21 10.59
N ASN A 129 14.23 -22.75 11.84
CA ASN A 129 14.33 -23.60 13.01
C ASN A 129 12.98 -23.97 13.66
N PHE A 130 11.88 -23.27 13.31
CA PHE A 130 10.56 -23.50 13.87
C PHE A 130 9.50 -23.66 12.78
N PRO A 131 9.58 -24.72 11.94
CA PRO A 131 8.70 -24.91 10.79
C PRO A 131 7.22 -25.09 11.15
N ASP A 132 6.93 -25.50 12.40
CA ASP A 132 5.57 -25.67 12.91
C ASP A 132 4.95 -24.35 13.45
N VAL A 133 5.72 -23.26 13.43
CA VAL A 133 5.27 -21.94 13.89
C VAL A 133 4.99 -21.06 12.68
N GLN A 134 3.74 -20.63 12.54
CA GLN A 134 3.40 -19.65 11.52
C GLN A 134 3.89 -18.27 11.92
N LEU A 135 4.78 -17.71 11.12
CA LEU A 135 5.28 -16.36 11.28
C LEU A 135 4.44 -15.38 10.44
N LEU A 136 3.85 -14.39 11.11
CA LEU A 136 3.12 -13.26 10.51
C LEU A 136 3.86 -11.97 10.82
N VAL A 137 4.16 -11.16 9.80
CA VAL A 137 5.00 -9.96 9.95
C VAL A 137 4.32 -8.78 9.26
N THR A 138 4.27 -7.63 9.93
CA THR A 138 3.87 -6.38 9.27
C THR A 138 5.04 -5.41 9.15
N GLY A 139 4.90 -4.49 8.19
CA GLY A 139 5.78 -3.34 8.06
C GLY A 139 5.14 -2.19 7.28
N SER A 140 5.42 -0.97 7.71
CA SER A 140 4.81 0.25 7.13
C SER A 140 5.59 0.83 5.95
N SER A 141 6.87 0.50 5.77
CA SER A 141 7.64 0.91 4.61
C SER A 141 8.36 -0.26 3.95
N SER A 142 8.18 -0.39 2.65
CA SER A 142 8.92 -1.40 1.88
C SER A 142 10.42 -1.10 1.84
N PHE A 143 10.82 0.19 1.96
CA PHE A 143 12.21 0.58 1.84
C PHE A 143 13.10 -0.02 2.93
N GLU A 144 12.72 0.14 4.19
CA GLU A 144 13.51 -0.39 5.31
C GLU A 144 13.35 -1.91 5.43
N LEU A 145 12.11 -2.39 5.31
CA LEU A 145 11.81 -3.80 5.48
C LEU A 145 12.35 -4.64 4.31
N GLN A 146 12.16 -4.22 3.06
CA GLN A 146 12.65 -4.95 1.89
C GLN A 146 14.16 -5.06 1.86
N ASN A 147 14.89 -3.98 2.17
CA ASN A 147 16.36 -4.03 2.25
C ASN A 147 16.83 -5.01 3.34
N LYS A 148 16.10 -5.08 4.46
CA LYS A 148 16.41 -5.98 5.57
C LYS A 148 15.97 -7.44 5.32
N LEU A 149 14.95 -7.69 4.49
CA LEU A 149 14.31 -8.99 4.30
C LEU A 149 14.67 -9.71 3.00
N ASN A 150 15.06 -8.99 1.95
CA ASN A 150 15.17 -9.59 0.61
C ASN A 150 16.19 -10.72 0.57
N GLU A 151 17.40 -10.52 1.06
CA GLU A 151 18.43 -11.55 1.04
C GLU A 151 18.16 -12.68 2.05
N PRO A 152 17.86 -12.40 3.34
CA PRO A 152 17.68 -13.46 4.34
C PRO A 152 16.46 -14.36 4.08
N LEU A 153 15.35 -13.81 3.54
CA LEU A 153 14.08 -14.53 3.39
C LEU A 153 13.75 -14.93 1.95
N THR A 154 14.73 -14.94 1.05
CA THR A 154 14.53 -15.43 -0.31
C THR A 154 14.01 -16.87 -0.28
N GLY A 155 12.86 -17.12 -0.94
CA GLY A 155 12.21 -18.44 -0.98
C GLY A 155 11.44 -18.83 0.30
N ARG A 156 11.56 -18.07 1.40
CA ARG A 156 11.01 -18.35 2.73
C ARG A 156 9.80 -17.50 3.11
N LYS A 157 9.31 -16.62 2.21
CA LYS A 157 8.20 -15.70 2.49
C LYS A 157 7.14 -15.73 1.41
N PHE A 158 5.91 -15.43 1.81
CA PHE A 158 4.87 -14.86 0.98
C PHE A 158 4.77 -13.37 1.35
N GLU A 159 4.80 -12.49 0.38
CA GLU A 159 4.72 -11.05 0.60
C GLU A 159 3.47 -10.50 -0.07
N TYR A 160 2.69 -9.76 0.70
CA TYR A 160 1.43 -9.17 0.26
C TYR A 160 1.40 -7.67 0.56
N HIS A 161 0.76 -6.92 -0.32
CA HIS A 161 0.55 -5.50 -0.13
C HIS A 161 -0.90 -5.23 0.29
N LEU A 162 -1.06 -4.55 1.43
CA LEU A 162 -2.35 -4.08 1.91
C LEU A 162 -2.53 -2.61 1.55
N PHE A 163 -3.57 -2.32 0.77
CA PHE A 163 -3.95 -0.96 0.35
C PHE A 163 -4.98 -0.33 1.30
N PRO A 164 -5.27 0.99 1.18
CA PRO A 164 -6.54 1.54 1.63
C PRO A 164 -7.72 0.71 1.08
N LEU A 165 -8.89 0.80 1.71
CA LEU A 165 -10.05 -0.02 1.34
C LEU A 165 -10.29 0.00 -0.17
N SER A 166 -10.47 -1.20 -0.75
CA SER A 166 -10.77 -1.35 -2.17
C SER A 166 -12.28 -1.30 -2.41
N THR A 167 -12.65 -0.99 -3.65
CA THR A 167 -14.05 -1.08 -4.07
C THR A 167 -14.63 -2.48 -3.87
N GLY A 168 -13.87 -3.53 -4.13
CA GLY A 168 -14.30 -4.92 -3.89
C GLY A 168 -14.60 -5.20 -2.42
N GLU A 169 -13.77 -4.71 -1.50
CA GLU A 169 -14.01 -4.83 -0.04
C GLU A 169 -15.28 -4.09 0.37
N LEU A 170 -15.49 -2.88 -0.15
CA LEU A 170 -16.68 -2.08 0.15
C LEU A 170 -17.96 -2.68 -0.46
N LEU A 171 -17.88 -3.24 -1.67
CA LEU A 171 -19.01 -3.97 -2.28
C LEU A 171 -19.46 -5.16 -1.43
N ASN A 172 -18.49 -5.92 -0.92
CA ASN A 172 -18.76 -7.07 -0.07
C ASN A 172 -19.34 -6.66 1.30
N ALA A 173 -18.88 -5.54 1.86
CA ALA A 173 -19.31 -5.09 3.18
C ALA A 173 -20.65 -4.33 3.17
N GLN A 174 -20.87 -3.47 2.17
CA GLN A 174 -21.97 -2.50 2.18
C GLN A 174 -22.91 -2.60 0.98
N GLY A 175 -22.55 -3.38 -0.04
CA GLY A 175 -23.34 -3.57 -1.24
C GLY A 175 -23.24 -2.45 -2.27
N LEU A 176 -23.85 -2.69 -3.42
CA LEU A 176 -23.73 -1.85 -4.63
C LEU A 176 -24.22 -0.41 -4.43
N LEU A 177 -25.34 -0.23 -3.74
CA LEU A 177 -25.95 1.09 -3.58
C LEU A 177 -25.05 2.02 -2.78
N SER A 178 -24.53 1.55 -1.65
CA SER A 178 -23.64 2.31 -0.78
C SER A 178 -22.34 2.69 -1.50
N VAL A 179 -21.74 1.75 -2.25
CA VAL A 179 -20.51 2.02 -3.03
C VAL A 179 -20.72 3.10 -4.09
N LYS A 180 -21.88 3.13 -4.74
CA LYS A 180 -22.22 4.19 -5.71
C LYS A 180 -22.46 5.54 -5.03
N GLN A 181 -23.15 5.54 -3.88
CA GLN A 181 -23.42 6.77 -3.12
C GLN A 181 -22.15 7.40 -2.51
N THR A 182 -21.19 6.58 -2.10
CA THR A 182 -19.93 7.05 -1.50
C THR A 182 -18.86 7.43 -2.52
N LEU A 183 -19.09 7.27 -3.82
CA LEU A 183 -18.07 7.54 -4.85
C LEU A 183 -17.51 8.97 -4.77
N GLU A 184 -18.34 10.00 -4.67
CA GLU A 184 -17.89 11.39 -4.58
C GLU A 184 -17.06 11.64 -3.31
N SER A 185 -17.53 11.11 -2.16
CA SER A 185 -16.78 11.18 -0.90
C SER A 185 -15.40 10.54 -1.04
N ARG A 186 -15.30 9.37 -1.68
CA ARG A 186 -14.04 8.67 -1.92
C ARG A 186 -13.11 9.42 -2.88
N LEU A 187 -13.64 10.13 -3.85
CA LEU A 187 -12.84 11.01 -4.72
C LEU A 187 -12.24 12.19 -3.96
N ILE A 188 -12.93 12.68 -2.92
CA ILE A 188 -12.48 13.82 -2.12
C ILE A 188 -11.63 13.37 -0.93
N PHE A 189 -12.11 12.40 -0.13
CA PHE A 189 -11.52 12.01 1.15
C PHE A 189 -10.76 10.68 1.11
N GLY A 190 -10.80 9.96 -0.03
CA GLY A 190 -10.12 8.69 -0.18
C GLY A 190 -10.83 7.51 0.49
N SER A 191 -10.06 6.45 0.74
CA SER A 191 -10.58 5.17 1.24
C SER A 191 -9.72 4.58 2.36
N TYR A 192 -9.01 5.41 3.13
CA TYR A 192 -8.37 4.92 4.36
C TYR A 192 -9.43 4.46 5.36
N PRO A 193 -9.23 3.34 6.07
CA PRO A 193 -10.26 2.75 6.94
C PRO A 193 -10.82 3.72 7.98
N ASP A 194 -9.96 4.43 8.70
CA ASP A 194 -10.37 5.37 9.74
C ASP A 194 -11.19 6.55 9.17
N ILE A 195 -10.75 7.09 8.04
CA ILE A 195 -11.42 8.19 7.34
C ILE A 195 -12.76 7.74 6.75
N PHE A 196 -12.81 6.51 6.21
CA PHE A 196 -14.04 5.94 5.67
C PHE A 196 -15.10 5.70 6.73
N ASN A 197 -14.67 5.27 7.93
CA ASN A 197 -15.58 4.99 9.05
C ASN A 197 -16.04 6.27 9.79
N HIS A 198 -15.27 7.36 9.72
CA HIS A 198 -15.54 8.62 10.43
C HIS A 198 -15.63 9.81 9.44
N GLN A 199 -16.64 9.79 8.58
CA GLN A 199 -16.82 10.77 7.49
C GLN A 199 -16.99 12.23 7.99
N GLU A 200 -17.55 12.42 9.16
CA GLU A 200 -17.73 13.75 9.82
C GLU A 200 -16.37 14.39 10.14
N ASP A 201 -15.39 13.57 10.55
CA ASP A 201 -14.04 14.02 10.92
C ASP A 201 -13.01 13.81 9.81
N ALA A 202 -13.43 13.37 8.62
CA ALA A 202 -12.57 12.93 7.53
C ALA A 202 -11.47 13.94 7.17
N LYS A 203 -11.78 15.23 7.21
CA LYS A 203 -10.83 16.31 6.92
C LYS A 203 -9.73 16.39 7.96
N ASP A 204 -10.08 16.37 9.24
CA ASP A 204 -9.11 16.50 10.34
C ASP A 204 -8.26 15.23 10.45
N LEU A 205 -8.87 14.06 10.27
CA LEU A 205 -8.16 12.79 10.20
C LEU A 205 -7.14 12.76 9.04
N LEU A 206 -7.52 13.25 7.85
CA LEU A 206 -6.61 13.35 6.71
C LEU A 206 -5.46 14.33 6.95
N TYR A 207 -5.73 15.48 7.59
CA TYR A 207 -4.67 16.41 7.97
C TYR A 207 -3.70 15.75 8.96
N ASN A 208 -4.23 15.07 9.98
CA ASN A 208 -3.41 14.37 10.95
C ASN A 208 -2.61 13.25 10.30
N LEU A 209 -3.23 12.46 9.42
CA LEU A 209 -2.58 11.40 8.68
C LEU A 209 -1.47 11.95 7.77
N SER A 210 -1.75 12.97 6.96
CA SER A 210 -0.78 13.56 6.05
C SER A 210 0.39 14.20 6.79
N ASN A 211 0.15 14.94 7.87
CA ASN A 211 1.19 15.62 8.64
C ASN A 211 2.04 14.65 9.49
N SER A 212 1.42 13.64 10.10
CA SER A 212 2.16 12.70 10.93
C SER A 212 2.90 11.64 10.11
N TYR A 213 2.28 11.15 9.04
CA TYR A 213 2.78 10.09 8.21
C TYR A 213 3.80 10.58 7.17
N LEU A 214 3.41 11.61 6.38
CA LEU A 214 4.28 12.12 5.31
C LEU A 214 5.53 12.81 5.87
N TYR A 215 5.44 13.43 7.04
CA TYR A 215 6.57 14.16 7.59
C TYR A 215 7.39 13.35 8.59
N LYS A 216 6.79 12.58 9.51
CA LYS A 216 7.57 11.88 10.54
C LYS A 216 8.28 10.63 10.01
N ASP A 217 7.58 9.80 9.26
CA ASP A 217 8.17 8.53 8.80
C ASP A 217 9.14 8.73 7.64
N LEU A 218 8.79 9.61 6.68
CA LEU A 218 9.71 9.94 5.58
C LEU A 218 10.93 10.74 6.07
N LEU A 219 10.77 11.63 7.04
CA LEU A 219 11.85 12.46 7.56
C LEU A 219 12.80 11.70 8.50
N ASN A 220 12.31 10.67 9.17
CA ASN A 220 13.13 9.80 10.01
C ASN A 220 14.00 8.83 9.18
N LEU A 221 13.73 8.71 7.87
CA LEU A 221 14.62 7.95 7.00
C LEU A 221 15.95 8.70 6.86
N GLU A 222 17.06 8.09 7.25
CA GLU A 222 18.42 8.64 7.14
C GLU A 222 18.75 9.17 5.72
N SER A 223 17.97 8.73 4.74
CA SER A 223 18.10 9.12 3.33
C SER A 223 17.54 10.52 3.01
N VAL A 224 16.70 11.11 3.88
CA VAL A 224 16.07 12.42 3.63
C VAL A 224 16.84 13.54 4.32
N ARG A 225 17.77 14.15 3.58
CA ARG A 225 18.58 15.28 4.08
C ARG A 225 17.89 16.65 3.99
N ARG A 226 16.83 16.77 3.19
CA ARG A 226 16.14 18.04 2.91
C ARG A 226 14.62 17.88 3.00
N PRO A 227 14.03 17.93 4.19
CA PRO A 227 12.58 17.75 4.41
C PRO A 227 11.70 18.71 3.60
N ALA A 228 12.07 19.99 3.57
CA ALA A 228 11.32 21.01 2.83
C ALA A 228 11.26 20.74 1.33
N LEU A 229 12.30 20.12 0.77
CA LEU A 229 12.34 19.75 -0.65
C LEU A 229 11.38 18.60 -0.94
N LEU A 230 11.29 17.60 -0.04
CA LEU A 230 10.35 16.50 -0.17
C LEU A 230 8.90 17.01 -0.15
N GLY A 231 8.56 17.95 0.73
CA GLY A 231 7.24 18.59 0.76
C GLY A 231 6.91 19.32 -0.55
N LYS A 232 7.86 20.09 -1.09
CA LYS A 232 7.69 20.75 -2.41
C LYS A 232 7.48 19.74 -3.54
N LEU A 233 8.25 18.63 -3.54
CA LEU A 233 8.12 17.57 -4.54
C LEU A 233 6.74 16.89 -4.46
N LEU A 234 6.28 16.57 -3.25
CA LEU A 234 4.93 16.02 -3.04
C LEU A 234 3.84 16.95 -3.56
N THR A 235 3.94 18.25 -3.27
CA THR A 235 2.99 19.25 -3.78
C THR A 235 3.05 19.33 -5.30
N ALA A 236 4.24 19.34 -5.90
CA ALA A 236 4.40 19.36 -7.36
C ALA A 236 3.78 18.12 -8.03
N LEU A 237 4.00 16.92 -7.45
CA LEU A 237 3.39 15.67 -7.93
C LEU A 237 1.86 15.66 -7.75
N ALA A 238 1.35 16.19 -6.64
CA ALA A 238 -0.08 16.28 -6.38
C ALA A 238 -0.80 17.24 -7.33
N LEU A 239 -0.16 18.35 -7.73
CA LEU A 239 -0.70 19.29 -8.72
C LEU A 239 -0.68 18.70 -10.13
N GLN A 240 0.31 17.86 -10.45
CA GLN A 240 0.52 17.26 -11.77
C GLN A 240 0.07 15.79 -11.83
N VAL A 241 -0.82 15.37 -10.91
CA VAL A 241 -1.35 14.00 -10.92
C VAL A 241 -1.97 13.69 -12.29
N THR A 242 -1.72 12.49 -12.82
CA THR A 242 -2.12 12.02 -14.17
C THR A 242 -1.43 12.72 -15.35
N SER A 243 -0.71 13.79 -15.11
CA SER A 243 0.04 14.47 -16.16
C SER A 243 1.38 13.79 -16.44
N GLU A 244 1.85 13.92 -17.67
CA GLU A 244 3.15 13.44 -18.09
C GLU A 244 4.23 14.41 -17.61
N VAL A 245 5.15 13.96 -16.78
CA VAL A 245 6.24 14.76 -16.22
C VAL A 245 7.59 14.06 -16.36
N SER A 246 8.65 14.86 -16.47
CA SER A 246 10.02 14.38 -16.44
C SER A 246 10.69 14.73 -15.09
N TYR A 247 11.70 13.95 -14.71
CA TYR A 247 12.51 14.29 -13.53
C TYR A 247 13.25 15.63 -13.67
N ASN A 248 13.58 16.03 -14.91
CA ASN A 248 14.19 17.35 -15.19
C ASN A 248 13.21 18.48 -14.86
N GLU A 249 11.98 18.37 -15.30
CA GLU A 249 10.92 19.34 -15.02
C GLU A 249 10.64 19.46 -13.52
N LEU A 250 10.48 18.32 -12.84
CA LEU A 250 10.31 18.30 -11.39
C LEU A 250 11.52 18.93 -10.67
N ALA A 251 12.73 18.62 -11.11
CA ALA A 251 13.95 19.17 -10.53
C ALA A 251 14.03 20.71 -10.64
N GLN A 252 13.66 21.24 -11.80
CA GLN A 252 13.56 22.69 -12.02
C GLN A 252 12.47 23.31 -11.14
N THR A 253 11.28 22.68 -11.09
CA THR A 253 10.14 23.17 -10.31
C THR A 253 10.45 23.27 -8.82
N VAL A 254 11.14 22.26 -8.27
CA VAL A 254 11.43 22.22 -6.81
C VAL A 254 12.79 22.80 -6.44
N GLY A 255 13.63 23.17 -7.41
CA GLY A 255 14.95 23.79 -7.20
C GLY A 255 16.04 22.80 -6.75
N THR A 256 16.17 21.66 -7.44
CA THR A 256 17.17 20.62 -7.12
C THR A 256 17.70 19.94 -8.40
N ASP A 257 18.48 18.88 -8.25
CA ASP A 257 18.99 18.04 -9.33
C ASP A 257 18.12 16.79 -9.55
N ASN A 258 18.22 16.19 -10.75
CA ASN A 258 17.46 15.01 -11.15
C ASN A 258 17.68 13.79 -10.26
N LYS A 259 18.91 13.56 -9.78
CA LYS A 259 19.22 12.38 -8.95
C LYS A 259 18.51 12.47 -7.60
N THR A 260 18.42 13.70 -7.06
CA THR A 260 17.69 13.95 -5.82
C THR A 260 16.19 13.74 -6.01
N VAL A 261 15.60 14.20 -7.14
CA VAL A 261 14.19 13.93 -7.47
C VAL A 261 13.95 12.44 -7.62
N GLU A 262 14.76 11.74 -8.40
CA GLU A 262 14.64 10.29 -8.61
C GLU A 262 14.67 9.53 -7.28
N LYS A 263 15.64 9.86 -6.42
CA LYS A 263 15.76 9.26 -5.08
C LYS A 263 14.51 9.50 -4.23
N TYR A 264 13.96 10.72 -4.23
CA TYR A 264 12.80 11.05 -3.42
C TYR A 264 11.51 10.45 -3.98
N VAL A 265 11.36 10.40 -5.31
CA VAL A 265 10.26 9.68 -5.95
C VAL A 265 10.31 8.19 -5.62
N ASP A 266 11.46 7.55 -5.72
CA ASP A 266 11.63 6.14 -5.35
C ASP A 266 11.27 5.88 -3.87
N LEU A 267 11.62 6.82 -2.99
CA LEU A 267 11.23 6.76 -1.59
C LEU A 267 9.71 6.85 -1.41
N LEU A 268 9.05 7.79 -2.08
CA LEU A 268 7.60 7.97 -2.02
C LEU A 268 6.84 6.74 -2.56
N GLU A 269 7.36 6.10 -3.62
CA GLU A 269 6.83 4.84 -4.14
C GLU A 269 6.97 3.70 -3.11
N LYS A 270 8.15 3.56 -2.50
CA LYS A 270 8.42 2.54 -1.47
C LYS A 270 7.62 2.74 -0.18
N CYS A 271 7.18 3.96 0.08
CA CYS A 271 6.28 4.26 1.20
C CYS A 271 4.79 4.14 0.82
N TYR A 272 4.47 3.69 -0.38
CA TYR A 272 3.09 3.51 -0.86
C TYR A 272 2.24 4.79 -0.83
N ILE A 273 2.85 5.92 -1.08
CA ILE A 273 2.16 7.20 -1.23
C ILE A 273 1.76 7.39 -2.68
N ILE A 274 2.73 7.19 -3.58
CA ILE A 274 2.56 7.29 -5.02
C ILE A 274 2.99 6.01 -5.72
N PHE A 275 2.56 5.87 -6.96
CA PHE A 275 3.13 4.94 -7.93
C PHE A 275 3.28 5.65 -9.28
N LYS A 276 4.10 5.09 -10.15
CA LYS A 276 4.33 5.63 -11.48
C LYS A 276 3.88 4.68 -12.56
N LEU A 277 3.39 5.22 -13.65
CA LEU A 277 3.25 4.54 -14.93
C LEU A 277 4.33 5.02 -15.89
N ASN A 278 4.98 4.09 -16.55
CA ASN A 278 5.89 4.38 -17.64
C ASN A 278 5.12 4.49 -18.96
N GLY A 279 5.62 5.28 -19.89
CA GLY A 279 5.08 5.32 -21.24
C GLY A 279 5.43 4.03 -21.99
N PHE A 280 4.42 3.30 -22.48
CA PHE A 280 4.63 2.07 -23.22
C PHE A 280 5.45 2.28 -24.51
N SER A 281 6.44 1.41 -24.74
CA SER A 281 7.24 1.37 -25.96
C SER A 281 7.76 -0.04 -26.19
N ARG A 282 7.79 -0.49 -27.45
CA ARG A 282 8.46 -1.77 -27.81
C ARG A 282 9.95 -1.78 -27.52
N ASN A 283 10.57 -0.60 -27.48
CA ASN A 283 11.99 -0.45 -27.16
C ASN A 283 12.16 -0.03 -25.71
N LEU A 284 12.57 -0.98 -24.87
CA LEU A 284 12.79 -0.78 -23.44
C LEU A 284 13.70 0.43 -23.11
N ARG A 285 14.73 0.69 -23.94
CA ARG A 285 15.61 1.85 -23.76
C ARG A 285 14.86 3.18 -23.95
N THR A 286 13.88 3.21 -24.87
CA THR A 286 13.05 4.39 -25.12
C THR A 286 12.01 4.55 -24.02
N GLU A 287 11.42 3.45 -23.58
CA GLU A 287 10.45 3.41 -22.47
C GLU A 287 11.05 3.99 -21.17
N LEU A 288 12.24 3.54 -20.78
CA LEU A 288 12.92 4.03 -19.58
C LEU A 288 13.28 5.52 -19.62
N LYS A 289 13.44 6.10 -20.82
CA LYS A 289 13.83 7.51 -21.01
C LYS A 289 12.62 8.45 -21.16
N ARG A 290 11.40 7.92 -21.38
CA ARG A 290 10.19 8.72 -21.56
C ARG A 290 9.77 9.38 -20.26
N ALA A 291 8.97 10.42 -20.38
CA ALA A 291 8.25 11.01 -19.24
C ALA A 291 7.38 9.95 -18.57
N LYS A 292 7.02 10.20 -17.33
CA LYS A 292 6.26 9.32 -16.47
C LYS A 292 4.98 10.02 -16.03
N LYS A 293 3.92 9.26 -15.80
CA LYS A 293 2.74 9.74 -15.08
C LYS A 293 2.78 9.25 -13.65
N PHE A 294 2.48 10.14 -12.69
CA PHE A 294 2.45 9.80 -11.27
C PHE A 294 1.01 9.82 -10.75
N TYR A 295 0.74 8.86 -9.89
CA TYR A 295 -0.56 8.63 -9.29
C TYR A 295 -0.40 8.45 -7.78
N PHE A 296 -1.44 8.76 -7.03
CA PHE A 296 -1.52 8.48 -5.61
C PHE A 296 -2.32 7.21 -5.37
N TYR A 297 -1.89 6.39 -4.43
CA TYR A 297 -2.67 5.20 -4.02
C TYR A 297 -4.01 5.58 -3.39
N ASP A 298 -4.16 6.84 -2.94
CA ASP A 298 -5.39 7.34 -2.35
C ASP A 298 -5.59 8.83 -2.66
N ASN A 299 -6.79 9.18 -3.15
CA ASN A 299 -7.14 10.56 -3.49
C ASN A 299 -7.17 11.49 -2.28
N GLY A 300 -7.59 10.98 -1.10
CA GLY A 300 -7.64 11.76 0.13
C GLY A 300 -6.27 12.28 0.54
N ILE A 301 -5.24 11.45 0.44
CA ILE A 301 -3.85 11.85 0.69
C ILE A 301 -3.41 12.94 -0.28
N ARG A 302 -3.68 12.78 -1.59
CA ARG A 302 -3.39 13.81 -2.60
C ARG A 302 -4.09 15.13 -2.27
N ASN A 303 -5.36 15.08 -1.92
CA ASN A 303 -6.16 16.26 -1.61
C ASN A 303 -5.72 16.90 -0.29
N ALA A 304 -5.29 16.12 0.70
CA ALA A 304 -4.72 16.63 1.96
C ALA A 304 -3.42 17.41 1.73
N ILE A 305 -2.52 16.91 0.86
CA ILE A 305 -1.29 17.62 0.48
C ILE A 305 -1.60 19.00 -0.12
N LEU A 306 -2.64 19.09 -0.95
CA LEU A 306 -3.08 20.33 -1.59
C LEU A 306 -4.03 21.15 -0.72
N GLN A 307 -4.45 20.63 0.43
CA GLN A 307 -5.46 21.25 1.31
C GLN A 307 -6.77 21.58 0.58
N ASN A 308 -7.16 20.73 -0.38
CA ASN A 308 -8.33 20.96 -1.22
C ASN A 308 -9.37 19.85 -1.07
N PHE A 309 -10.36 20.09 -0.22
CA PHE A 309 -11.51 19.22 0.01
C PHE A 309 -12.83 19.84 -0.50
N ALA A 310 -12.74 20.73 -1.48
CA ALA A 310 -13.93 21.32 -2.09
C ALA A 310 -14.81 20.24 -2.74
N PRO A 311 -16.14 20.41 -2.73
CA PRO A 311 -17.07 19.55 -3.47
C PRO A 311 -16.71 19.47 -4.95
N LEU A 312 -16.96 18.33 -5.59
CA LEU A 312 -16.56 18.07 -7.00
C LEU A 312 -17.12 19.13 -7.96
N ALA A 313 -18.32 19.64 -7.72
CA ALA A 313 -18.95 20.66 -8.54
C ALA A 313 -18.16 22.00 -8.60
N LEU A 314 -17.31 22.27 -7.60
CA LEU A 314 -16.46 23.47 -7.51
C LEU A 314 -15.01 23.22 -7.95
N ARG A 315 -14.68 22.01 -8.42
CA ARG A 315 -13.31 21.61 -8.77
C ARG A 315 -13.12 21.57 -10.29
N GLN A 316 -11.91 21.94 -10.70
CA GLN A 316 -11.48 21.85 -12.11
C GLN A 316 -10.71 20.57 -12.42
N ASP A 317 -10.24 19.86 -11.39
CA ASP A 317 -9.38 18.67 -11.50
C ASP A 317 -10.15 17.33 -11.34
N VAL A 318 -11.48 17.34 -11.48
CA VAL A 318 -12.32 16.14 -11.30
C VAL A 318 -11.93 15.00 -12.26
N GLY A 319 -11.56 15.35 -13.50
CA GLY A 319 -11.06 14.35 -14.47
C GLY A 319 -9.80 13.63 -13.98
N ALA A 320 -8.83 14.38 -13.45
CA ALA A 320 -7.60 13.83 -12.91
C ALA A 320 -7.84 13.01 -11.62
N LEU A 321 -8.76 13.45 -10.75
CA LEU A 321 -9.17 12.66 -9.58
C LEU A 321 -9.84 11.36 -9.98
N TRP A 322 -10.67 11.37 -11.02
CA TRP A 322 -11.33 10.20 -11.54
C TRP A 322 -10.33 9.20 -12.13
N GLU A 323 -9.41 9.67 -12.97
CA GLU A 323 -8.34 8.86 -13.54
C GLU A 323 -7.47 8.23 -12.44
N ASN A 324 -7.02 9.03 -11.47
CA ASN A 324 -6.22 8.55 -10.35
C ASN A 324 -6.97 7.49 -9.51
N PHE A 325 -8.23 7.75 -9.20
CA PHE A 325 -9.08 6.84 -8.45
C PHE A 325 -9.24 5.49 -9.19
N PHE A 326 -9.64 5.52 -10.46
CA PHE A 326 -9.88 4.30 -11.21
C PHE A 326 -8.62 3.45 -11.35
N ILE A 327 -7.49 4.05 -11.72
CA ILE A 327 -6.23 3.31 -11.89
C ILE A 327 -5.77 2.74 -10.54
N SER A 328 -5.88 3.49 -9.44
CA SER A 328 -5.58 2.98 -8.11
C SER A 328 -6.47 1.78 -7.73
N GLU A 329 -7.78 1.86 -7.94
CA GLU A 329 -8.72 0.77 -7.69
C GLU A 329 -8.45 -0.45 -8.59
N ARG A 330 -8.08 -0.22 -9.85
CA ARG A 330 -7.72 -1.30 -10.78
C ARG A 330 -6.46 -2.05 -10.36
N ILE A 331 -5.44 -1.33 -9.87
CA ILE A 331 -4.23 -1.95 -9.31
C ILE A 331 -4.57 -2.81 -8.09
N LYS A 332 -5.42 -2.31 -7.18
CA LYS A 332 -5.90 -3.08 -6.01
C LYS A 332 -6.61 -4.36 -6.46
N ALA A 333 -7.55 -4.25 -7.39
CA ALA A 333 -8.31 -5.38 -7.91
C ALA A 333 -7.41 -6.44 -8.58
N ASN A 334 -6.47 -6.04 -9.42
CA ASN A 334 -5.49 -6.95 -10.03
C ASN A 334 -4.66 -7.68 -8.98
N GLN A 335 -4.16 -6.95 -7.98
CA GLN A 335 -3.28 -7.52 -6.97
C GLN A 335 -4.02 -8.48 -6.04
N TYR A 336 -5.22 -8.15 -5.59
CA TYR A 336 -6.03 -9.01 -4.73
C TYR A 336 -6.58 -10.24 -5.45
N SER A 337 -6.82 -10.15 -6.76
CA SER A 337 -7.19 -11.33 -7.57
C SER A 337 -5.99 -12.17 -8.01
N GLY A 338 -4.75 -11.81 -7.61
CA GLY A 338 -3.53 -12.52 -8.01
C GLY A 338 -3.18 -12.37 -9.51
N ARG A 339 -3.74 -11.37 -10.18
CA ARG A 339 -3.46 -11.08 -11.58
C ARG A 339 -2.22 -10.20 -11.72
N TYR A 340 -1.17 -10.76 -12.30
CA TYR A 340 0.08 -10.03 -12.55
C TYR A 340 0.02 -9.38 -13.92
N VAL A 341 0.02 -8.05 -13.95
CA VAL A 341 -0.01 -7.26 -15.17
C VAL A 341 1.09 -6.21 -15.17
N ASN A 342 1.65 -5.93 -16.33
CA ASN A 342 2.48 -4.76 -16.55
C ASN A 342 1.58 -3.57 -16.90
N SER A 343 1.77 -2.45 -16.23
CA SER A 343 0.90 -1.27 -16.33
C SER A 343 1.64 -0.10 -16.96
N TYR A 344 1.00 0.53 -17.95
CA TYR A 344 1.57 1.61 -18.73
C TYR A 344 0.51 2.67 -19.07
N PHE A 345 0.96 3.81 -19.55
CA PHE A 345 0.19 4.70 -20.42
C PHE A 345 0.84 4.74 -21.80
N TRP A 346 0.15 5.25 -22.80
CA TRP A 346 0.73 5.39 -24.12
C TRP A 346 0.42 6.75 -24.70
N ARG A 347 1.43 7.39 -25.28
CA ARG A 347 1.29 8.67 -25.96
C ARG A 347 2.28 8.77 -27.12
N THR A 348 1.82 9.35 -28.24
CA THR A 348 2.64 9.63 -29.40
C THR A 348 2.96 11.11 -29.53
N ASN A 349 3.95 11.43 -30.38
CA ASN A 349 4.27 12.82 -30.72
C ASN A 349 3.11 13.53 -31.45
N GLN A 350 2.19 12.78 -32.04
CA GLN A 350 0.97 13.29 -32.70
C GLN A 350 -0.20 13.47 -31.70
N GLN A 351 0.07 13.45 -30.40
CA GLN A 351 -0.90 13.63 -29.33
C GLN A 351 -2.00 12.55 -29.27
N GLN A 352 -1.78 11.38 -29.87
CA GLN A 352 -2.63 10.21 -29.60
C GLN A 352 -2.27 9.67 -28.23
N GLU A 353 -3.27 9.35 -27.43
CA GLU A 353 -3.07 8.92 -26.04
C GLU A 353 -3.99 7.75 -25.69
N ILE A 354 -3.53 6.89 -24.77
CA ILE A 354 -4.31 5.90 -24.02
C ILE A 354 -3.91 6.08 -22.56
N ASP A 355 -4.90 6.39 -21.71
CA ASP A 355 -4.68 6.76 -20.32
C ASP A 355 -4.06 5.63 -19.52
N TYR A 356 -4.56 4.39 -19.70
CA TYR A 356 -4.08 3.22 -18.96
C TYR A 356 -4.10 1.95 -19.82
N ILE A 357 -3.02 1.20 -19.76
CA ILE A 357 -2.82 -0.05 -20.48
C ILE A 357 -2.35 -1.11 -19.51
N GLU A 358 -2.97 -2.28 -19.56
CA GLU A 358 -2.50 -3.51 -18.93
C GLU A 358 -1.99 -4.47 -19.98
N GLU A 359 -0.79 -4.99 -19.77
CA GLU A 359 -0.22 -6.07 -20.58
C GLU A 359 -0.09 -7.31 -19.72
N CYS A 360 -0.65 -8.40 -20.20
CA CYS A 360 -0.58 -9.72 -19.57
C CYS A 360 -0.37 -10.77 -20.68
N ASP A 361 0.74 -11.49 -20.61
CA ASP A 361 1.07 -12.56 -21.55
C ASP A 361 1.02 -12.13 -23.04
N GLY A 362 1.41 -10.88 -23.32
CA GLY A 362 1.44 -10.31 -24.67
C GLY A 362 0.09 -9.78 -25.16
N GLN A 363 -0.97 -9.88 -24.37
CA GLN A 363 -2.29 -9.30 -24.69
C GLN A 363 -2.50 -7.99 -23.92
N PHE A 364 -3.22 -7.07 -24.57
CA PHE A 364 -3.43 -5.72 -24.03
C PHE A 364 -4.89 -5.47 -23.66
N SER A 365 -5.12 -4.88 -22.49
CA SER A 365 -6.39 -4.26 -22.09
C SER A 365 -6.20 -2.75 -22.02
N LEU A 366 -7.08 -1.98 -22.66
CA LEU A 366 -6.97 -0.53 -22.81
C LEU A 366 -8.10 0.17 -22.10
N PHE A 367 -7.78 1.21 -21.33
CA PHE A 367 -8.75 1.97 -20.57
C PHE A 367 -8.56 3.48 -20.81
N GLU A 368 -9.68 4.16 -21.10
CA GLU A 368 -9.80 5.61 -21.16
C GLU A 368 -10.77 6.09 -20.08
N MET A 369 -10.38 7.04 -19.25
CA MET A 369 -11.20 7.52 -18.15
C MET A 369 -11.91 8.82 -18.50
N LYS A 370 -13.24 8.82 -18.41
CA LYS A 370 -14.08 9.99 -18.66
C LYS A 370 -15.05 10.20 -17.50
N TRP A 371 -14.85 11.28 -16.73
CA TRP A 371 -15.78 11.65 -15.66
C TRP A 371 -17.19 11.95 -16.20
N ASN A 372 -17.26 12.64 -17.34
CA ASN A 372 -18.52 12.95 -17.97
C ASN A 372 -18.89 11.87 -19.01
N PRO A 373 -19.96 11.07 -18.77
CA PRO A 373 -20.38 10.02 -19.71
C PRO A 373 -20.69 10.51 -21.12
N LYS A 374 -21.11 11.78 -21.27
CA LYS A 374 -21.36 12.37 -22.59
C LYS A 374 -20.11 12.50 -23.46
N ARG A 375 -18.92 12.39 -22.86
CA ARG A 375 -17.62 12.36 -23.57
C ARG A 375 -17.12 10.94 -23.84
N ALA A 376 -17.93 9.91 -23.60
CA ALA A 376 -17.57 8.51 -23.79
C ALA A 376 -17.48 8.05 -25.27
N ASN A 377 -17.66 8.94 -26.23
CA ASN A 377 -17.50 8.64 -27.66
C ASN A 377 -16.05 8.70 -28.17
N THR A 378 -15.07 8.68 -27.26
CA THR A 378 -13.64 8.66 -27.62
C THR A 378 -13.29 7.34 -28.30
N GLN A 379 -12.61 7.41 -29.45
CA GLN A 379 -12.12 6.23 -30.15
C GLN A 379 -10.67 5.96 -29.76
N PHE A 380 -10.36 4.69 -29.51
CA PHE A 380 -8.97 4.29 -29.30
C PHE A 380 -8.15 4.45 -30.59
N PRO A 381 -6.88 4.87 -30.49
CA PRO A 381 -6.01 5.09 -31.63
C PRO A 381 -5.83 3.84 -32.51
N ASN A 382 -6.21 3.91 -33.78
CA ASN A 382 -6.04 2.79 -34.71
C ASN A 382 -4.57 2.35 -34.85
N THR A 383 -3.63 3.27 -34.71
CA THR A 383 -2.20 2.98 -34.70
C THR A 383 -1.79 1.99 -33.59
N PHE A 384 -2.44 2.03 -32.45
CA PHE A 384 -2.22 1.04 -31.39
C PHE A 384 -2.95 -0.26 -31.67
N LEU A 385 -4.26 -0.17 -32.07
CA LEU A 385 -5.10 -1.33 -32.30
C LEU A 385 -4.61 -2.24 -33.44
N THR A 386 -3.95 -1.67 -34.46
CA THR A 386 -3.37 -2.45 -35.58
C THR A 386 -1.98 -3.02 -35.26
N ALA A 387 -1.29 -2.46 -34.28
CA ALA A 387 0.08 -2.84 -33.92
C ALA A 387 0.17 -3.93 -32.82
N TYR A 388 -0.90 -4.10 -32.03
CA TYR A 388 -0.90 -4.94 -30.83
C TYR A 388 -2.16 -5.81 -30.74
N ASP A 389 -2.02 -6.98 -30.06
CA ASP A 389 -3.16 -7.86 -29.75
C ASP A 389 -3.97 -7.29 -28.59
N VAL A 390 -5.03 -6.57 -28.91
CA VAL A 390 -5.91 -5.92 -27.93
C VAL A 390 -7.08 -6.86 -27.64
N LYS A 391 -7.05 -7.44 -26.43
CA LYS A 391 -8.10 -8.33 -25.91
C LYS A 391 -9.35 -7.54 -25.50
N GLU A 392 -9.15 -6.36 -24.92
CA GLU A 392 -10.20 -5.60 -24.27
C GLU A 392 -9.95 -4.10 -24.37
N LYS A 393 -11.02 -3.34 -24.52
CA LYS A 393 -10.96 -1.88 -24.48
C LYS A 393 -12.22 -1.31 -23.84
N ALA A 394 -12.06 -0.35 -22.93
CA ALA A 394 -13.16 0.27 -22.22
C ALA A 394 -12.99 1.77 -22.04
N ILE A 395 -14.07 2.51 -22.25
CA ILE A 395 -14.18 3.89 -21.78
C ILE A 395 -14.88 3.83 -20.42
N VAL A 396 -14.13 4.19 -19.39
CA VAL A 396 -14.56 4.05 -18.00
C VAL A 396 -15.17 5.34 -17.51
N THR A 397 -16.42 5.26 -17.08
CA THR A 397 -17.21 6.36 -16.54
C THR A 397 -17.73 6.01 -15.15
N PRO A 398 -18.27 6.97 -14.38
CA PRO A 398 -18.95 6.69 -13.10
C PRO A 398 -20.15 5.73 -13.21
N GLU A 399 -20.62 5.44 -14.42
CA GLU A 399 -21.75 4.53 -14.63
C GLU A 399 -21.31 3.06 -14.73
N ASN A 400 -20.13 2.77 -15.31
CA ASN A 400 -19.68 1.40 -15.64
C ASN A 400 -18.39 0.94 -14.93
N TRP A 401 -17.70 1.78 -14.18
CA TRP A 401 -16.38 1.49 -13.59
C TRP A 401 -16.30 0.25 -12.71
N LEU A 402 -17.42 -0.10 -12.06
CA LEU A 402 -17.51 -1.28 -11.18
C LEU A 402 -17.27 -2.60 -11.93
N GLU A 403 -17.43 -2.65 -13.22
CA GLU A 403 -17.17 -3.85 -14.03
C GLU A 403 -15.67 -4.25 -13.98
N TRP A 404 -14.80 -3.29 -13.70
CA TRP A 404 -13.35 -3.42 -13.83
C TRP A 404 -12.60 -3.50 -12.49
N VAL A 405 -13.24 -3.19 -11.36
CA VAL A 405 -12.58 -3.03 -10.04
C VAL A 405 -13.22 -3.86 -8.91
N LYS A 406 -14.02 -4.86 -9.28
CA LYS A 406 -14.63 -5.79 -8.29
C LYS A 406 -13.60 -6.80 -7.82
#